data_856098db1e5f7131400841141db37870
#
_entry.id   856098db1e5f7131400841141db37870
#
_cell.length_a   1.000
_cell.length_b   1.000
_cell.length_c   1.000
_cell.angle_alpha   90.00
_cell.angle_beta   90.00
_cell.angle_gamma   90.00
#
_symmetry.space_group_name_H-M   'P 1'
#
loop_
_entity.id
_entity.type
_entity.pdbx_description
1 polymer ?
#
loop_
_entity_poly.entity_id
_entity_poly.type
_entity_poly.pdbx_seq_one_letter_code
_entity_poly.pdbx_strand_id
1 'polypeptide(L)'
;RGERYVSELVDGMGAGAYGKAIEGARTDVDWIATDPEVVDEYRRDPLCGQKFTVGAYHTLSTLVADATDPKLVARVPHALPLFFIAGAEDPVGDCGAGVERAAQMYRRAGMERVDVKIYPGARHEILNEPIKGQVYEDVSVWLDEVLGS
;
A
#
# COMPACT_ATOMS: atom_id res chain seq x y z
N ARG A 1 0.43 26.82 11.44
CA ARG A 1 1.81 26.71 10.92
C ARG A 1 1.88 26.50 9.39
N GLY A 2 0.75 26.28 8.72
CA GLY A 2 0.64 26.14 7.27
C GLY A 2 0.95 24.75 6.73
N GLU A 3 0.63 24.54 5.43
CA GLU A 3 0.68 23.20 4.77
C GLU A 3 2.10 22.64 4.64
N ARG A 4 3.11 23.49 4.57
CA ARG A 4 4.52 23.10 4.45
C ARG A 4 5.17 22.70 5.79
N TYR A 5 4.44 22.81 6.88
CA TYR A 5 4.94 22.44 8.19
C TYR A 5 5.05 20.91 8.32
N VAL A 6 6.20 20.43 8.80
CA VAL A 6 6.40 19.03 9.20
C VAL A 6 6.02 18.90 10.66
N SER A 7 5.06 18.05 10.98
CA SER A 7 4.55 17.85 12.33
C SER A 7 4.91 16.46 12.85
N GLU A 8 5.73 16.39 13.88
CA GLU A 8 6.07 15.13 14.54
C GLU A 8 4.82 14.39 15.08
N LEU A 9 3.81 15.15 15.54
CA LEU A 9 2.56 14.56 16.00
C LEU A 9 1.81 13.87 14.87
N VAL A 10 1.66 14.55 13.72
CA VAL A 10 0.94 14.01 12.57
C VAL A 10 1.71 12.83 11.96
N ASP A 11 3.04 12.95 11.85
CA ASP A 11 3.91 11.89 11.37
C ASP A 11 3.84 10.66 12.26
N GLY A 12 3.88 10.84 13.57
CA GLY A 12 3.75 9.74 14.55
C GLY A 12 2.37 9.05 14.55
N MET A 13 1.34 9.65 13.97
CA MET A 13 0.01 9.04 13.75
C MET A 13 -0.10 8.38 12.36
N GLY A 14 0.79 8.72 11.43
CA GLY A 14 0.86 8.19 10.07
C GLY A 14 2.06 7.27 9.87
N ALA A 15 2.93 7.60 8.93
CA ALA A 15 4.08 6.77 8.53
C ALA A 15 5.01 6.40 9.70
N GLY A 16 5.23 7.32 10.64
CA GLY A 16 6.04 7.06 11.85
C GLY A 16 5.44 6.06 12.84
N ALA A 17 4.18 5.62 12.65
CA ALA A 17 3.58 4.57 13.47
C ALA A 17 3.90 3.16 12.97
N TYR A 18 4.12 2.98 11.66
CA TYR A 18 4.24 1.65 11.04
C TYR A 18 5.48 0.88 11.51
N GLY A 19 6.61 1.56 11.73
CA GLY A 19 7.81 0.91 12.26
C GLY A 19 7.59 0.26 13.62
N LYS A 20 6.69 0.80 14.45
CA LYS A 20 6.35 0.26 15.76
C LYS A 20 5.47 -1.00 15.70
N ALA A 21 4.83 -1.26 14.56
CA ALA A 21 4.00 -2.44 14.37
C ALA A 21 4.80 -3.71 14.05
N ILE A 22 6.09 -3.55 13.73
CA ILE A 22 6.97 -4.69 13.40
C ILE A 22 7.69 -5.15 14.67
N GLU A 23 7.34 -6.36 15.12
CA GLU A 23 8.00 -6.98 16.27
C GLU A 23 9.48 -7.29 15.93
N GLY A 24 10.39 -6.91 16.83
CA GLY A 24 11.82 -7.11 16.63
C GLY A 24 12.42 -6.24 15.51
N ALA A 25 11.74 -5.16 15.10
CA ALA A 25 12.24 -4.25 14.09
C ALA A 25 13.67 -3.78 14.39
N ARG A 26 14.55 -3.87 13.41
CA ARG A 26 15.94 -3.42 13.45
C ARG A 26 16.02 -1.90 13.26
N THR A 27 15.08 -1.34 12.51
CA THR A 27 14.98 0.08 12.19
C THR A 27 13.52 0.55 12.26
N ASP A 28 13.31 1.86 12.21
CA ASP A 28 11.99 2.50 12.16
C ASP A 28 11.26 2.33 10.81
N VAL A 29 11.95 1.84 9.79
CA VAL A 29 11.42 1.62 8.44
C VAL A 29 11.44 0.14 8.00
N ASP A 30 11.65 -0.80 8.90
CA ASP A 30 11.59 -2.23 8.57
C ASP A 30 10.20 -2.68 8.06
N TRP A 31 9.17 -1.86 8.26
CA TRP A 31 7.85 -2.12 7.70
C TRP A 31 7.78 -2.07 6.16
N ILE A 32 8.82 -1.52 5.51
CA ILE A 32 8.90 -1.39 4.06
C ILE A 32 9.11 -2.75 3.40
N ALA A 33 10.09 -3.52 3.88
CA ALA A 33 10.45 -4.82 3.31
C ALA A 33 11.03 -5.76 4.39
N THR A 34 10.97 -7.06 4.11
CA THR A 34 11.61 -8.08 4.97
C THR A 34 13.09 -8.21 4.70
N ASP A 35 13.55 -7.84 3.50
CA ASP A 35 14.96 -7.86 3.12
C ASP A 35 15.72 -6.69 3.77
N PRO A 36 16.70 -6.98 4.67
CA PRO A 36 17.50 -5.95 5.31
C PRO A 36 18.28 -5.07 4.33
N GLU A 37 18.69 -5.60 3.17
CA GLU A 37 19.45 -4.83 2.17
C GLU A 37 18.56 -3.75 1.55
N VAL A 38 17.32 -4.09 1.21
CA VAL A 38 16.32 -3.12 0.70
C VAL A 38 16.07 -2.02 1.71
N VAL A 39 15.89 -2.36 2.99
CA VAL A 39 15.69 -1.39 4.08
C VAL A 39 16.91 -0.49 4.25
N ASP A 40 18.11 -1.05 4.17
CA ASP A 40 19.36 -0.28 4.31
C ASP A 40 19.64 0.62 3.10
N GLU A 41 19.26 0.19 1.89
CA GLU A 41 19.31 1.03 0.69
C GLU A 41 18.35 2.22 0.81
N TYR A 42 17.09 1.96 1.21
CA TYR A 42 16.11 3.01 1.46
C TYR A 42 16.62 4.07 2.45
N ARG A 43 17.27 3.65 3.54
CA ARG A 43 17.80 4.55 4.56
C ARG A 43 19.02 5.35 4.09
N ARG A 44 19.79 4.82 3.14
CA ARG A 44 20.96 5.51 2.56
C ARG A 44 20.58 6.49 1.47
N ASP A 45 19.44 6.30 0.82
CA ASP A 45 18.99 7.19 -0.26
C ASP A 45 18.49 8.53 0.32
N PRO A 46 19.13 9.67 -0.04
CA PRO A 46 18.73 10.99 0.46
C PRO A 46 17.34 11.43 -0.03
N LEU A 47 16.76 10.76 -1.04
CA LEU A 47 15.43 11.04 -1.54
C LEU A 47 14.34 10.24 -0.81
N CYS A 48 14.74 9.22 -0.02
CA CYS A 48 13.83 8.38 0.75
C CYS A 48 13.73 8.84 2.21
N GLY A 49 12.68 8.39 2.92
CA GLY A 49 12.51 8.63 4.36
C GLY A 49 12.18 10.06 4.75
N GLN A 50 11.89 10.94 3.80
CA GLN A 50 11.51 12.31 4.11
C GLN A 50 10.13 12.35 4.78
N LYS A 51 10.03 13.02 5.93
CA LYS A 51 8.76 13.20 6.62
C LYS A 51 7.81 14.05 5.80
N PHE A 52 6.56 13.60 5.72
CA PHE A 52 5.52 14.34 5.03
C PHE A 52 5.17 15.64 5.77
N THR A 53 4.88 16.67 4.99
CA THR A 53 4.29 17.90 5.51
C THR A 53 2.82 17.68 5.90
N VAL A 54 2.27 18.58 6.69
CA VAL A 54 0.82 18.55 7.02
C VAL A 54 -0.04 18.58 5.75
N GLY A 55 0.35 19.36 4.74
CA GLY A 55 -0.33 19.38 3.44
C GLY A 55 -0.27 18.06 2.70
N ALA A 56 0.89 17.35 2.73
CA ALA A 56 1.01 16.04 2.11
C ALA A 56 0.13 15.00 2.81
N TYR A 57 0.09 14.99 4.15
CA TYR A 57 -0.82 14.12 4.90
C TYR A 57 -2.29 14.44 4.62
N HIS A 58 -2.66 15.72 4.52
CA HIS A 58 -4.02 16.12 4.16
C HIS A 58 -4.40 15.60 2.77
N THR A 59 -3.51 15.77 1.77
CA THR A 59 -3.74 15.25 0.42
C THR A 59 -3.89 13.73 0.42
N LEU A 60 -2.99 13.02 1.09
CA LEU A 60 -3.05 11.55 1.20
C LEU A 60 -4.36 11.10 1.84
N SER A 61 -4.75 11.72 2.96
CA SER A 61 -6.01 11.39 3.65
C SER A 61 -7.23 11.67 2.78
N THR A 62 -7.21 12.74 1.97
CA THR A 62 -8.28 13.05 1.01
C THR A 62 -8.37 11.99 -0.07
N LEU A 63 -7.22 11.59 -0.66
CA LEU A 63 -7.20 10.53 -1.67
C LEU A 63 -7.72 9.19 -1.13
N VAL A 64 -7.34 8.83 0.10
CA VAL A 64 -7.88 7.62 0.75
C VAL A 64 -9.37 7.73 0.99
N ALA A 65 -9.85 8.88 1.48
CA ALA A 65 -11.28 9.12 1.70
C ALA A 65 -12.06 9.02 0.38
N ASP A 66 -11.57 9.62 -0.70
CA ASP A 66 -12.20 9.57 -2.03
C ASP A 66 -12.21 8.15 -2.59
N ALA A 67 -11.10 7.42 -2.48
CA ALA A 67 -10.99 6.03 -2.96
C ALA A 67 -11.88 5.05 -2.17
N THR A 68 -12.34 5.44 -0.99
CA THR A 68 -13.21 4.64 -0.12
C THR A 68 -14.62 5.22 0.03
N ASP A 69 -14.94 6.32 -0.63
CA ASP A 69 -16.33 6.88 -0.67
C ASP A 69 -17.21 6.01 -1.58
N PRO A 70 -18.28 5.39 -1.06
CA PRO A 70 -19.16 4.54 -1.87
C PRO A 70 -19.76 5.25 -3.08
N LYS A 71 -19.95 6.57 -3.01
CA LYS A 71 -20.50 7.37 -4.12
C LYS A 71 -19.46 7.54 -5.26
N LEU A 72 -18.19 7.67 -4.91
CA LEU A 72 -17.11 7.79 -5.88
C LEU A 72 -16.74 6.40 -6.45
N VAL A 73 -16.70 5.38 -5.61
CA VAL A 73 -16.49 3.98 -6.02
C VAL A 73 -17.57 3.55 -7.03
N ALA A 74 -18.84 3.90 -6.82
CA ALA A 74 -19.93 3.59 -7.73
C ALA A 74 -19.81 4.28 -9.11
N ARG A 75 -18.92 5.25 -9.28
CA ARG A 75 -18.65 5.92 -10.57
C ARG A 75 -17.55 5.25 -11.38
N VAL A 76 -16.82 4.32 -10.80
CA VAL A 76 -15.79 3.55 -11.52
C VAL A 76 -16.49 2.67 -12.55
N PRO A 77 -16.02 2.61 -13.80
CA PRO A 77 -16.63 1.75 -14.83
C PRO A 77 -16.63 0.28 -14.36
N HIS A 78 -17.79 -0.36 -14.32
CA HIS A 78 -17.93 -1.71 -13.75
C HIS A 78 -17.12 -2.77 -14.52
N ALA A 79 -16.93 -2.57 -15.81
CA ALA A 79 -16.11 -3.44 -16.66
C ALA A 79 -14.59 -3.26 -16.49
N LEU A 80 -14.14 -2.27 -15.67
CA LEU A 80 -12.72 -2.10 -15.38
C LEU A 80 -12.25 -3.22 -14.44
N PRO A 81 -11.34 -4.11 -14.85
CA PRO A 81 -10.82 -5.13 -13.96
C PRO A 81 -9.89 -4.51 -12.92
N LEU A 82 -10.00 -5.00 -11.68
CA LEU A 82 -9.19 -4.54 -10.56
C LEU A 82 -8.38 -5.69 -9.97
N PHE A 83 -7.11 -5.44 -9.70
CA PHE A 83 -6.24 -6.37 -9.00
C PHE A 83 -5.63 -5.71 -7.78
N PHE A 84 -6.01 -6.17 -6.60
CA PHE A 84 -5.47 -5.72 -5.32
C PHE A 84 -4.36 -6.68 -4.89
N ILE A 85 -3.15 -6.16 -4.69
CA ILE A 85 -2.00 -6.93 -4.26
C ILE A 85 -1.34 -6.27 -3.05
N ALA A 86 -0.96 -7.05 -2.04
CA ALA A 86 -0.30 -6.53 -0.84
C ALA A 86 0.46 -7.63 -0.09
N GLY A 87 1.37 -7.24 0.79
CA GLY A 87 2.00 -8.13 1.74
C GLY A 87 1.10 -8.46 2.93
N ALA A 88 1.17 -9.69 3.42
CA ALA A 88 0.41 -10.13 4.60
C ALA A 88 0.94 -9.52 5.91
N GLU A 89 2.17 -8.99 5.90
CA GLU A 89 2.80 -8.34 7.06
C GLU A 89 2.90 -6.81 6.88
N ASP A 90 2.20 -6.24 5.89
CA ASP A 90 2.16 -4.79 5.65
C ASP A 90 1.22 -4.10 6.64
N PRO A 91 1.74 -3.31 7.61
CA PRO A 91 0.90 -2.60 8.57
C PRO A 91 0.06 -1.48 7.92
N VAL A 92 0.45 -0.97 6.75
CA VAL A 92 -0.31 0.06 6.02
C VAL A 92 -1.63 -0.50 5.51
N GLY A 93 -1.60 -1.74 5.03
CA GLY A 93 -2.76 -2.48 4.55
C GLY A 93 -3.51 -3.25 5.65
N ASP A 94 -3.24 -2.97 6.94
CA ASP A 94 -3.81 -3.72 8.07
C ASP A 94 -3.55 -5.23 7.91
N CYS A 95 -2.32 -5.58 7.57
CA CYS A 95 -1.86 -6.95 7.34
C CYS A 95 -2.76 -7.71 6.33
N GLY A 96 -3.15 -7.03 5.24
CA GLY A 96 -4.01 -7.53 4.18
C GLY A 96 -5.50 -7.36 4.44
N ALA A 97 -5.96 -7.27 5.69
CA ALA A 97 -7.38 -7.14 6.01
C ALA A 97 -8.00 -5.84 5.46
N GLY A 98 -7.24 -4.75 5.46
CA GLY A 98 -7.65 -3.47 4.86
C GLY A 98 -7.83 -3.58 3.34
N VAL A 99 -6.93 -4.30 2.68
CA VAL A 99 -6.97 -4.55 1.24
C VAL A 99 -8.19 -5.40 0.86
N GLU A 100 -8.48 -6.45 1.62
CA GLU A 100 -9.68 -7.27 1.43
C GLU A 100 -10.97 -6.47 1.62
N ARG A 101 -11.03 -5.58 2.63
CA ARG A 101 -12.18 -4.68 2.83
C ARG A 101 -12.37 -3.74 1.64
N ALA A 102 -11.27 -3.18 1.11
CA ALA A 102 -11.32 -2.34 -0.08
C ALA A 102 -11.85 -3.13 -1.29
N ALA A 103 -11.30 -4.30 -1.57
CA ALA A 103 -11.75 -5.15 -2.68
C ALA A 103 -13.24 -5.51 -2.57
N GLN A 104 -13.71 -5.85 -1.36
CA GLN A 104 -15.13 -6.14 -1.12
C GLN A 104 -16.03 -4.93 -1.38
N MET A 105 -15.56 -3.72 -1.07
CA MET A 105 -16.32 -2.50 -1.36
C MET A 105 -16.52 -2.33 -2.86
N TYR A 106 -15.49 -2.53 -3.67
CA TYR A 106 -15.59 -2.47 -5.13
C TYR A 106 -16.49 -3.59 -5.70
N ARG A 107 -16.40 -4.82 -5.18
CA ARG A 107 -17.34 -5.90 -5.55
C ARG A 107 -18.79 -5.54 -5.26
N ARG A 108 -19.08 -4.95 -4.10
CA ARG A 108 -20.44 -4.49 -3.73
C ARG A 108 -20.93 -3.34 -4.59
N ALA A 109 -20.04 -2.54 -5.13
CA ALA A 109 -20.37 -1.47 -6.09
C ALA A 109 -20.70 -1.99 -7.49
N GLY A 110 -20.57 -3.29 -7.75
CA GLY A 110 -20.94 -3.94 -9.01
C GLY A 110 -19.78 -4.12 -9.99
N MET A 111 -18.53 -4.01 -9.55
CA MET A 111 -17.38 -4.30 -10.42
C MET A 111 -17.40 -5.77 -10.85
N GLU A 112 -17.24 -6.02 -12.16
CA GLU A 112 -17.37 -7.36 -12.76
C GLU A 112 -16.19 -8.28 -12.43
N ARG A 113 -14.97 -7.71 -12.32
CA ARG A 113 -13.77 -8.44 -11.97
C ARG A 113 -12.98 -7.71 -10.88
N VAL A 114 -12.87 -8.33 -9.71
CA VAL A 114 -12.06 -7.82 -8.59
C VAL A 114 -11.26 -8.98 -8.00
N ASP A 115 -10.00 -9.04 -8.37
CA ASP A 115 -9.06 -10.05 -7.91
C ASP A 115 -8.24 -9.53 -6.72
N VAL A 116 -7.86 -10.43 -5.81
CA VAL A 116 -7.04 -10.10 -4.63
C VAL A 116 -5.97 -11.16 -4.47
N LYS A 117 -4.73 -10.72 -4.21
CA LYS A 117 -3.65 -11.61 -3.81
C LYS A 117 -2.86 -10.99 -2.67
N ILE A 118 -2.86 -11.67 -1.52
CA ILE A 118 -2.07 -11.28 -0.35
C ILE A 118 -0.87 -12.23 -0.27
N TYR A 119 0.34 -11.67 -0.22
CA TYR A 119 1.59 -12.43 -0.23
C TYR A 119 2.06 -12.71 1.20
N PRO A 120 2.04 -13.99 1.66
CA PRO A 120 2.54 -14.36 2.97
C PRO A 120 4.01 -13.99 3.16
N GLY A 121 4.37 -13.47 4.34
CA GLY A 121 5.75 -13.13 4.68
C GLY A 121 6.29 -11.90 3.95
N ALA A 122 5.46 -11.13 3.25
CA ALA A 122 5.86 -9.91 2.59
C ALA A 122 5.28 -8.68 3.31
N ARG A 123 6.00 -7.56 3.27
CA ARG A 123 5.62 -6.26 3.82
C ARG A 123 5.16 -5.29 2.74
N HIS A 124 5.39 -4.00 2.91
CA HIS A 124 4.78 -2.93 2.11
C HIS A 124 5.24 -2.92 0.64
N GLU A 125 6.54 -3.01 0.41
CA GLU A 125 7.11 -2.90 -0.93
C GLU A 125 7.26 -4.29 -1.59
N ILE A 126 6.14 -4.96 -1.87
CA ILE A 126 6.13 -6.32 -2.44
C ILE A 126 6.95 -6.49 -3.72
N LEU A 127 7.19 -5.40 -4.46
CA LEU A 127 8.02 -5.40 -5.68
C LEU A 127 9.52 -5.35 -5.38
N ASN A 128 9.90 -5.16 -4.11
CA ASN A 128 11.28 -5.14 -3.63
C ASN A 128 11.58 -6.30 -2.66
N GLU A 129 10.55 -7.07 -2.28
CA GLU A 129 10.69 -8.24 -1.43
C GLU A 129 11.47 -9.40 -2.11
N PRO A 130 12.01 -10.35 -1.37
CA PRO A 130 12.64 -11.55 -1.94
C PRO A 130 11.75 -12.32 -2.91
N ILE A 131 10.43 -12.23 -2.73
CA ILE A 131 9.41 -12.86 -3.58
C ILE A 131 9.04 -12.06 -4.82
N LYS A 132 9.68 -10.92 -5.10
CA LYS A 132 9.34 -10.01 -6.20
C LYS A 132 9.17 -10.69 -7.56
N GLY A 133 9.97 -11.73 -7.84
CA GLY A 133 9.84 -12.49 -9.08
C GLY A 133 8.47 -13.13 -9.24
N GLN A 134 7.91 -13.70 -8.17
CA GLN A 134 6.55 -14.24 -8.16
C GLN A 134 5.50 -13.13 -8.33
N VAL A 135 5.70 -11.98 -7.69
CA VAL A 135 4.78 -10.84 -7.82
C VAL A 135 4.73 -10.35 -9.28
N TYR A 136 5.89 -10.24 -9.92
CA TYR A 136 5.98 -9.84 -11.34
C TYR A 136 5.27 -10.83 -12.26
N GLU A 137 5.47 -12.12 -12.03
CA GLU A 137 4.80 -13.19 -12.80
C GLU A 137 3.27 -13.13 -12.62
N ASP A 138 2.79 -13.03 -11.39
CA ASP A 138 1.36 -12.95 -11.08
C ASP A 138 0.69 -11.73 -11.75
N VAL A 139 1.35 -10.57 -11.71
CA VAL A 139 0.84 -9.36 -12.37
C VAL A 139 0.85 -9.52 -13.89
N SER A 140 1.92 -10.10 -14.45
CA SER A 140 2.02 -10.35 -15.90
C SER A 140 0.92 -11.29 -16.37
N VAL A 141 0.74 -12.43 -15.69
CA VAL A 141 -0.31 -13.40 -16.03
C VAL A 141 -1.69 -12.77 -15.92
N TRP A 142 -1.95 -11.98 -14.87
CA TRP A 142 -3.23 -11.29 -14.72
C TRP A 142 -3.47 -10.28 -15.84
N LEU A 143 -2.44 -9.54 -16.26
CA LEU A 143 -2.54 -8.60 -17.38
C LEU A 143 -2.82 -9.33 -18.72
N ASP A 144 -2.14 -10.44 -18.98
CA ASP A 144 -2.36 -11.25 -20.18
C ASP A 144 -3.81 -11.75 -20.25
N GLU A 145 -4.35 -12.23 -19.13
CA GLU A 145 -5.76 -12.64 -19.04
C GLU A 145 -6.74 -11.48 -19.31
N VAL A 146 -6.45 -10.29 -18.80
CA VAL A 146 -7.31 -9.11 -18.95
C VAL A 146 -7.24 -8.55 -20.37
N LEU A 147 -6.06 -8.57 -20.98
CA LEU A 147 -5.83 -8.03 -22.32
C LEU A 147 -6.14 -9.06 -23.43
N GLY A 148 -6.36 -10.31 -23.09
CA GLY A 148 -6.67 -11.38 -24.05
C GLY A 148 -5.47 -11.76 -24.91
N SER A 149 -4.26 -11.63 -24.39
CA SER A 149 -2.99 -11.92 -25.07
C SER A 149 -2.45 -13.30 -24.72
#